data_814d23a29560ffe35070f890ce0926eb
#
_entry.id   814d23a29560ffe35070f890ce0926eb
#
_cell.length_a   1.000
_cell.length_b   1.000
_cell.length_c   1.000
_cell.angle_alpha   90.00
_cell.angle_beta   90.00
_cell.angle_gamma   90.00
#
_symmetry.space_group_name_H-M   'P 1'
#
loop_
_entity.id
_entity.type
_entity.pdbx_description
1 polymer ?
#
loop_
_entity_poly.entity_id
_entity_poly.type
_entity_poly.pdbx_seq_one_letter_code
_entity_poly.pdbx_strand_id
1 'polypeptide(L)'
;VAPSRGLGDVYKRQHVVIGLSGGVDSSVAAYLLKRQGHDVTGLFMINWHDTTGTLEGDCPWHDDRVFAELVAKRLDIPLRVVDLSADYRTRVVDYMFAEYEKGRTPNPDVLCNREIKFDVFLREALKLGADFVATGHYCRKAEEFLPDGRTVFKLLAGADPNKDQSYFLCQLSQEQLRYALFPIGDLLKPEVRRIAAEQGLATAKRKDSQGICFVGK
;
A
#
# COMPACT_ATOMS: atom_id res chain seq x y z
N VAL A 1 -17.47 -22.77 -43.14
CA VAL A 1 -16.82 -22.41 -41.88
C VAL A 1 -17.55 -21.20 -41.30
N ALA A 2 -18.37 -21.41 -40.25
CA ALA A 2 -19.02 -20.31 -39.55
C ALA A 2 -17.96 -19.47 -38.83
N PRO A 3 -18.03 -18.12 -38.91
CA PRO A 3 -17.13 -17.28 -38.14
C PRO A 3 -17.45 -17.49 -36.66
N SER A 4 -16.44 -17.87 -35.87
CA SER A 4 -16.52 -17.89 -34.42
C SER A 4 -16.89 -16.48 -33.95
N ARG A 5 -18.10 -16.32 -33.42
CA ARG A 5 -18.45 -15.15 -32.64
C ARG A 5 -17.54 -15.15 -31.42
N GLY A 6 -16.54 -14.29 -31.44
CA GLY A 6 -15.80 -13.95 -30.23
C GLY A 6 -16.79 -13.39 -29.23
N LEU A 7 -17.13 -14.21 -28.23
CA LEU A 7 -17.67 -13.73 -26.97
C LEU A 7 -16.54 -12.86 -26.39
N GLY A 8 -16.65 -11.55 -26.58
CA GLY A 8 -15.92 -10.61 -25.80
C GLY A 8 -16.35 -10.83 -24.35
N ASP A 9 -15.60 -11.62 -23.63
CA ASP A 9 -15.71 -11.69 -22.19
C ASP A 9 -15.58 -10.26 -21.68
N VAL A 10 -16.70 -9.73 -21.22
CA VAL A 10 -16.72 -8.55 -20.37
C VAL A 10 -16.06 -9.01 -19.07
N TYR A 11 -14.70 -9.07 -19.08
CA TYR A 11 -13.95 -9.26 -17.86
C TYR A 11 -14.37 -8.12 -16.93
N LYS A 12 -15.12 -8.48 -15.89
CA LYS A 12 -15.47 -7.54 -14.82
C LYS A 12 -14.14 -6.94 -14.35
N ARG A 13 -13.93 -5.66 -14.62
CA ARG A 13 -12.71 -4.96 -14.18
C ARG A 13 -12.61 -5.15 -12.67
N GLN A 14 -11.50 -5.71 -12.21
CA GLN A 14 -11.27 -5.88 -10.78
C GLN A 14 -11.16 -4.52 -10.14
N HIS A 15 -11.89 -4.31 -9.06
CA HIS A 15 -11.80 -3.10 -8.26
C HIS A 15 -10.63 -3.23 -7.28
N VAL A 16 -9.63 -2.37 -7.42
CA VAL A 16 -8.44 -2.36 -6.58
C VAL A 16 -8.40 -1.07 -5.76
N VAL A 17 -8.36 -1.20 -4.45
CA VAL A 17 -8.12 -0.07 -3.56
C VAL A 17 -6.64 -0.02 -3.22
N ILE A 18 -5.98 1.10 -3.58
CA ILE A 18 -4.55 1.31 -3.32
C ILE A 18 -4.31 2.31 -2.21
N GLY A 19 -3.42 1.96 -1.26
CA GLY A 19 -2.92 2.89 -0.26
C GLY A 19 -2.05 3.96 -0.91
N LEU A 20 -2.58 5.18 -1.05
CA LEU A 20 -1.84 6.35 -1.54
C LEU A 20 -1.25 7.12 -0.36
N SER A 21 0.05 6.98 -0.13
CA SER A 21 0.76 7.63 0.98
C SER A 21 1.32 9.01 0.63
N GLY A 22 1.09 9.52 -0.58
CA GLY A 22 1.75 10.72 -1.08
C GLY A 22 3.21 10.52 -1.48
N GLY A 23 3.74 9.30 -1.40
CA GLY A 23 5.09 8.93 -1.87
C GLY A 23 5.13 8.48 -3.32
N VAL A 24 6.33 8.44 -3.91
CA VAL A 24 6.53 8.06 -5.32
C VAL A 24 6.12 6.61 -5.60
N ASP A 25 6.39 5.70 -4.67
CA ASP A 25 6.18 4.26 -4.86
C ASP A 25 4.69 3.92 -4.97
N SER A 26 3.86 4.42 -4.05
CA SER A 26 2.40 4.25 -4.10
C SER A 26 1.78 4.92 -5.33
N SER A 27 2.34 6.06 -5.76
CA SER A 27 1.87 6.78 -6.94
C SER A 27 2.09 6.01 -8.23
N VAL A 28 3.29 5.41 -8.38
CA VAL A 28 3.61 4.55 -9.55
C VAL A 28 2.82 3.26 -9.51
N ALA A 29 2.63 2.67 -8.33
CA ALA A 29 1.78 1.49 -8.18
C ALA A 29 0.33 1.76 -8.64
N ALA A 30 -0.25 2.92 -8.28
CA ALA A 30 -1.57 3.34 -8.74
C ALA A 30 -1.63 3.51 -10.28
N TYR A 31 -0.61 4.16 -10.84
CA TYR A 31 -0.50 4.31 -12.29
C TYR A 31 -0.46 2.97 -13.02
N LEU A 32 0.35 2.02 -12.54
CA LEU A 32 0.48 0.70 -13.16
C LEU A 32 -0.83 -0.09 -13.12
N LEU A 33 -1.54 -0.06 -12.01
CA LEU A 33 -2.85 -0.71 -11.88
C LEU A 33 -3.87 -0.11 -12.87
N LYS A 34 -3.94 1.22 -12.96
CA LYS A 34 -4.82 1.88 -13.94
C LYS A 34 -4.44 1.52 -15.38
N ARG A 35 -3.14 1.50 -15.69
CA ARG A 35 -2.64 1.11 -17.02
C ARG A 35 -2.97 -0.35 -17.36
N GLN A 36 -3.03 -1.24 -16.36
CA GLN A 36 -3.44 -2.64 -16.52
C GLN A 36 -4.95 -2.80 -16.72
N GLY A 37 -5.73 -1.72 -16.62
CA GLY A 37 -7.17 -1.71 -16.85
C GLY A 37 -8.03 -1.99 -15.62
N HIS A 38 -7.44 -2.00 -14.42
CA HIS A 38 -8.20 -2.11 -13.18
C HIS A 38 -9.06 -0.87 -12.92
N ASP A 39 -10.18 -1.06 -12.22
CA ASP A 39 -10.90 0.02 -11.57
C ASP A 39 -10.17 0.36 -10.26
N VAL A 40 -9.57 1.56 -10.18
CA VAL A 40 -8.65 1.92 -9.10
C VAL A 40 -9.25 3.02 -8.23
N THR A 41 -9.31 2.80 -6.93
CA THR A 41 -9.62 3.81 -5.92
C THR A 41 -8.41 4.03 -5.03
N GLY A 42 -7.97 5.28 -4.88
CA GLY A 42 -6.96 5.67 -3.90
C GLY A 42 -7.58 5.76 -2.50
N LEU A 43 -6.86 5.29 -1.49
CA LEU A 43 -7.23 5.46 -0.09
C LEU A 43 -6.04 6.04 0.69
N PHE A 44 -6.21 7.24 1.23
CA PHE A 44 -5.22 7.88 2.09
C PHE A 44 -5.54 7.59 3.55
N MET A 45 -4.54 7.10 4.29
CA MET A 45 -4.68 6.74 5.72
C MET A 45 -4.10 7.83 6.60
N ILE A 46 -4.88 8.33 7.55
CA ILE A 46 -4.39 9.15 8.65
C ILE A 46 -4.11 8.21 9.83
N ASN A 47 -2.82 7.99 10.13
CA ASN A 47 -2.40 7.06 11.17
C ASN A 47 -2.08 7.75 12.50
N TRP A 48 -1.87 9.08 12.50
CA TRP A 48 -1.45 9.80 13.69
C TRP A 48 -1.83 11.27 13.63
N HIS A 49 -2.37 11.80 14.74
CA HIS A 49 -2.79 13.21 14.87
C HIS A 49 -1.95 14.00 15.89
N ASP A 50 -1.03 13.34 16.60
CA ASP A 50 -0.30 14.01 17.66
C ASP A 50 0.64 15.05 17.08
N THR A 51 0.40 16.30 17.47
CA THR A 51 1.25 17.46 17.15
C THR A 51 2.15 17.84 18.32
N THR A 52 2.19 17.02 19.39
CA THR A 52 3.02 17.27 20.57
C THR A 52 4.49 17.24 20.19
N GLY A 53 5.15 18.39 20.20
CA GLY A 53 6.55 18.54 19.82
C GLY A 53 6.81 19.12 18.42
N THR A 54 5.78 19.43 17.65
CA THR A 54 5.93 20.24 16.43
C THR A 54 5.80 21.71 16.78
N LEU A 55 6.80 22.50 16.48
CA LEU A 55 6.86 23.94 16.81
C LEU A 55 5.82 24.79 16.07
N GLU A 56 5.13 24.27 15.04
CA GLU A 56 4.24 25.01 14.14
C GLU A 56 2.84 24.42 13.95
N GLY A 57 2.46 23.39 14.71
CA GLY A 57 1.08 22.87 14.62
C GLY A 57 0.71 22.16 13.30
N ASP A 58 1.68 21.92 12.42
CA ASP A 58 1.46 21.22 11.15
C ASP A 58 1.34 19.72 11.36
N CYS A 59 0.19 19.16 10.99
CA CYS A 59 0.00 17.72 10.98
C CYS A 59 0.98 17.06 10.01
N PRO A 60 1.80 16.09 10.42
CA PRO A 60 2.84 15.47 9.60
C PRO A 60 2.33 14.87 8.28
N TRP A 61 1.04 14.53 8.22
CA TRP A 61 0.39 13.92 7.06
C TRP A 61 -0.23 14.91 6.07
N HIS A 62 -0.28 16.22 6.40
CA HIS A 62 -0.97 17.21 5.56
C HIS A 62 -0.36 17.30 4.16
N ASP A 63 0.95 17.47 4.07
CA ASP A 63 1.67 17.52 2.78
C ASP A 63 1.53 16.20 2.01
N ASP A 64 1.62 15.08 2.70
CA ASP A 64 1.48 13.75 2.10
C ASP A 64 0.09 13.58 1.47
N ARG A 65 -0.96 14.08 2.13
CA ARG A 65 -2.32 14.09 1.61
C ARG A 65 -2.45 14.95 0.35
N VAL A 66 -1.88 16.16 0.36
CA VAL A 66 -1.88 17.04 -0.83
C VAL A 66 -1.27 16.32 -2.03
N PHE A 67 -0.13 15.66 -1.84
CA PHE A 67 0.49 14.88 -2.93
C PHE A 67 -0.36 13.69 -3.36
N ALA A 68 -1.04 13.00 -2.46
CA ALA A 68 -1.97 11.92 -2.81
C ALA A 68 -3.16 12.45 -3.64
N GLU A 69 -3.70 13.62 -3.28
CA GLU A 69 -4.77 14.30 -4.05
C GLU A 69 -4.31 14.69 -5.45
N LEU A 70 -3.10 15.25 -5.59
CA LEU A 70 -2.52 15.60 -6.89
C LEU A 70 -2.31 14.36 -7.77
N VAL A 71 -1.85 13.26 -7.20
CA VAL A 71 -1.68 11.97 -7.92
C VAL A 71 -3.05 11.43 -8.34
N ALA A 72 -4.03 11.39 -7.44
CA ALA A 72 -5.36 10.90 -7.75
C ALA A 72 -6.01 11.72 -8.88
N LYS A 73 -5.90 13.05 -8.81
CA LYS A 73 -6.34 13.95 -9.88
C LYS A 73 -5.62 13.70 -11.21
N ARG A 74 -4.29 13.53 -11.18
CA ARG A 74 -3.49 13.26 -12.40
C ARG A 74 -3.86 11.95 -13.05
N LEU A 75 -4.14 10.92 -12.23
CA LEU A 75 -4.51 9.59 -12.69
C LEU A 75 -6.02 9.47 -12.97
N ASP A 76 -6.81 10.50 -12.68
CA ASP A 76 -8.27 10.45 -12.80
C ASP A 76 -8.84 9.21 -12.09
N ILE A 77 -8.54 9.09 -10.79
CA ILE A 77 -9.06 8.07 -9.89
C ILE A 77 -9.68 8.72 -8.66
N PRO A 78 -10.76 8.15 -8.10
CA PRO A 78 -11.31 8.66 -6.84
C PRO A 78 -10.30 8.49 -5.70
N LEU A 79 -10.28 9.47 -4.77
CA LEU A 79 -9.52 9.37 -3.53
C LEU A 79 -10.47 9.43 -2.34
N ARG A 80 -10.27 8.51 -1.42
CA ARG A 80 -10.93 8.50 -0.11
C ARG A 80 -9.89 8.73 0.98
N VAL A 81 -10.32 9.33 2.09
CA VAL A 81 -9.48 9.51 3.27
C VAL A 81 -10.12 8.73 4.41
N VAL A 82 -9.33 7.98 5.12
CA VAL A 82 -9.76 7.23 6.31
C VAL A 82 -8.86 7.58 7.48
N ASP A 83 -9.48 7.80 8.62
CA ASP A 83 -8.79 8.02 9.89
C ASP A 83 -8.65 6.69 10.63
N LEU A 84 -7.42 6.21 10.75
CA LEU A 84 -7.06 4.99 11.44
C LEU A 84 -6.21 5.27 12.69
N SER A 85 -6.17 6.51 13.15
CA SER A 85 -5.31 6.93 14.26
C SER A 85 -5.62 6.22 15.57
N ALA A 86 -6.89 5.95 15.85
CA ALA A 86 -7.30 5.21 17.05
C ALA A 86 -6.84 3.74 16.98
N ASP A 87 -7.03 3.06 15.85
CA ASP A 87 -6.54 1.70 15.64
C ASP A 87 -5.02 1.64 15.68
N TYR A 88 -4.35 2.59 15.04
CA TYR A 88 -2.89 2.69 15.04
C TYR A 88 -2.35 2.86 16.47
N ARG A 89 -2.96 3.76 17.27
CA ARG A 89 -2.61 3.95 18.67
C ARG A 89 -2.66 2.65 19.43
N THR A 90 -3.81 1.99 19.43
CA THR A 90 -4.06 0.81 20.23
C THR A 90 -3.23 -0.41 19.78
N ARG A 91 -3.12 -0.63 18.45
CA ARG A 91 -2.53 -1.86 17.91
C ARG A 91 -1.03 -1.78 17.67
N VAL A 92 -0.49 -0.57 17.47
CA VAL A 92 0.92 -0.36 17.18
C VAL A 92 1.63 0.33 18.32
N VAL A 93 1.16 1.52 18.72
CA VAL A 93 1.87 2.37 19.67
C VAL A 93 1.81 1.80 21.10
N ASP A 94 0.62 1.46 21.59
CA ASP A 94 0.44 0.93 22.95
C ASP A 94 1.16 -0.42 23.10
N TYR A 95 1.11 -1.28 22.07
CA TYR A 95 1.87 -2.52 22.03
C TYR A 95 3.37 -2.26 22.11
N MET A 96 3.86 -1.29 21.37
CA MET A 96 5.28 -0.95 21.34
C MET A 96 5.77 -0.49 22.73
N PHE A 97 5.02 0.37 23.40
CA PHE A 97 5.35 0.80 24.77
C PHE A 97 5.33 -0.36 25.76
N ALA A 98 4.32 -1.23 25.71
CA ALA A 98 4.24 -2.41 26.56
C ALA A 98 5.42 -3.39 26.36
N GLU A 99 5.98 -3.48 25.15
CA GLU A 99 7.16 -4.28 24.88
C GLU A 99 8.45 -3.60 25.40
N TYR A 100 8.56 -2.27 25.28
CA TYR A 100 9.67 -1.52 25.85
C TYR A 100 9.72 -1.65 27.40
N GLU A 101 8.58 -1.59 28.07
CA GLU A 101 8.48 -1.83 29.53
C GLU A 101 9.01 -3.21 29.93
N LYS A 102 8.91 -4.21 29.06
CA LYS A 102 9.44 -5.57 29.25
C LYS A 102 10.90 -5.70 28.79
N GLY A 103 11.57 -4.60 28.39
CA GLY A 103 12.94 -4.61 27.89
C GLY A 103 13.09 -5.19 26.48
N ARG A 104 12.00 -5.28 25.69
CA ARG A 104 12.03 -5.79 24.32
C ARG A 104 11.91 -4.64 23.33
N THR A 105 12.51 -4.78 22.14
CA THR A 105 12.45 -3.80 21.07
C THR A 105 11.58 -4.35 19.93
N PRO A 106 10.29 -3.99 19.85
CA PRO A 106 9.42 -4.40 18.77
C PRO A 106 9.74 -3.65 17.48
N ASN A 107 9.33 -4.21 16.34
CA ASN A 107 9.39 -3.53 15.05
C ASN A 107 8.01 -2.96 14.69
N PRO A 108 7.80 -1.64 14.81
CA PRO A 108 6.51 -1.00 14.55
C PRO A 108 6.12 -1.07 13.07
N ASP A 109 7.06 -1.15 12.13
CA ASP A 109 6.74 -1.24 10.71
C ASP A 109 6.12 -2.59 10.36
N VAL A 110 6.61 -3.69 10.94
CA VAL A 110 6.02 -5.02 10.78
C VAL A 110 4.60 -5.03 11.35
N LEU A 111 4.40 -4.43 12.53
CA LEU A 111 3.08 -4.32 13.15
C LEU A 111 2.13 -3.45 12.32
N CYS A 112 2.58 -2.28 11.85
CA CYS A 112 1.78 -1.41 11.01
C CYS A 112 1.31 -2.14 9.75
N ASN A 113 2.17 -2.92 9.11
CA ASN A 113 1.77 -3.69 7.95
C ASN A 113 0.71 -4.74 8.30
N ARG A 114 0.94 -5.56 9.35
CA ARG A 114 0.01 -6.63 9.75
C ARG A 114 -1.33 -6.09 10.25
N GLU A 115 -1.30 -5.11 11.19
CA GLU A 115 -2.47 -4.69 11.93
C GLU A 115 -3.24 -3.56 11.25
N ILE A 116 -2.55 -2.67 10.55
CA ILE A 116 -3.17 -1.50 9.94
C ILE A 116 -3.36 -1.69 8.43
N LYS A 117 -2.28 -1.84 7.65
CA LYS A 117 -2.38 -1.86 6.19
C LYS A 117 -3.09 -3.10 5.63
N PHE A 118 -2.88 -4.27 6.23
CA PHE A 118 -3.46 -5.51 5.73
C PHE A 118 -4.53 -6.10 6.66
N ASP A 119 -5.00 -5.33 7.66
CA ASP A 119 -6.19 -5.67 8.45
C ASP A 119 -7.21 -4.52 8.40
N VAL A 120 -6.98 -3.43 9.14
CA VAL A 120 -7.98 -2.33 9.22
C VAL A 120 -8.22 -1.70 7.85
N PHE A 121 -7.15 -1.33 7.14
CA PHE A 121 -7.26 -0.77 5.78
C PHE A 121 -7.89 -1.78 4.80
N LEU A 122 -7.54 -3.07 4.86
CA LEU A 122 -8.17 -4.10 4.04
C LEU A 122 -9.69 -4.13 4.28
N ARG A 123 -10.13 -4.09 5.55
CA ARG A 123 -11.56 -4.05 5.88
C ARG A 123 -12.26 -2.82 5.34
N GLU A 124 -11.64 -1.64 5.42
CA GLU A 124 -12.18 -0.41 4.83
C GLU A 124 -12.26 -0.51 3.29
N ALA A 125 -11.26 -1.10 2.65
CA ALA A 125 -11.26 -1.34 1.21
C ALA A 125 -12.39 -2.31 0.79
N LEU A 126 -12.59 -3.39 1.54
CA LEU A 126 -13.67 -4.35 1.28
C LEU A 126 -15.07 -3.71 1.43
N LYS A 127 -15.26 -2.77 2.37
CA LYS A 127 -16.51 -1.99 2.47
C LYS A 127 -16.77 -1.11 1.23
N LEU A 128 -15.71 -0.71 0.52
CA LEU A 128 -15.81 -0.01 -0.76
C LEU A 128 -16.05 -0.95 -1.95
N GLY A 129 -16.14 -2.25 -1.71
CA GLY A 129 -16.35 -3.26 -2.75
C GLY A 129 -15.08 -3.67 -3.48
N ALA A 130 -13.90 -3.51 -2.87
CA ALA A 130 -12.63 -3.91 -3.45
C ALA A 130 -12.54 -5.43 -3.61
N ASP A 131 -12.02 -5.87 -4.75
CA ASP A 131 -11.59 -7.25 -4.97
C ASP A 131 -10.18 -7.48 -4.41
N PHE A 132 -9.33 -6.44 -4.46
CA PHE A 132 -7.94 -6.47 -3.96
C PHE A 132 -7.55 -5.14 -3.31
N VAL A 133 -6.52 -5.23 -2.46
CA VAL A 133 -5.80 -4.07 -1.93
C VAL A 133 -4.38 -4.03 -2.48
N ALA A 134 -3.89 -2.85 -2.80
CA ALA A 134 -2.55 -2.67 -3.32
C ALA A 134 -1.73 -1.70 -2.47
N THR A 135 -0.43 -1.91 -2.48
CA THR A 135 0.53 -1.04 -1.80
C THR A 135 1.78 -0.84 -2.65
N GLY A 136 2.53 0.21 -2.36
CA GLY A 136 3.82 0.51 -3.00
C GLY A 136 5.00 -0.22 -2.38
N HIS A 137 4.84 -1.47 -1.92
CA HIS A 137 5.94 -2.26 -1.38
C HIS A 137 6.76 -2.94 -2.48
N TYR A 138 8.08 -2.97 -2.30
CA TYR A 138 9.01 -3.73 -3.13
C TYR A 138 9.07 -5.18 -2.66
N CYS A 139 8.05 -5.93 -3.00
CA CYS A 139 7.96 -7.37 -2.81
C CYS A 139 7.06 -7.97 -3.89
N ARG A 140 7.02 -9.28 -4.01
CA ARG A 140 6.22 -10.00 -5.01
C ARG A 140 5.34 -11.04 -4.33
N LYS A 141 4.29 -11.44 -5.02
CA LYS A 141 3.41 -12.52 -4.59
C LYS A 141 3.35 -13.58 -5.68
N ALA A 142 3.38 -14.83 -5.28
CA ALA A 142 3.09 -15.97 -6.17
C ALA A 142 1.97 -16.81 -5.57
N GLU A 143 1.26 -17.50 -6.44
CA GLU A 143 0.21 -18.45 -6.08
C GLU A 143 0.68 -19.87 -6.43
N GLU A 144 0.46 -20.82 -5.53
CA GLU A 144 0.74 -22.22 -5.73
C GLU A 144 -0.52 -23.04 -5.47
N PHE A 145 -0.89 -23.82 -6.46
CA PHE A 145 -2.03 -24.74 -6.34
C PHE A 145 -1.51 -26.08 -5.82
N LEU A 146 -1.97 -26.46 -4.63
CA LEU A 146 -1.60 -27.73 -4.01
C LEU A 146 -2.45 -28.89 -4.55
N PRO A 147 -1.94 -30.14 -4.50
CA PRO A 147 -2.70 -31.32 -4.95
C PRO A 147 -4.00 -31.57 -4.20
N ASP A 148 -4.15 -31.04 -2.99
CA ASP A 148 -5.37 -31.12 -2.18
C ASP A 148 -6.43 -30.06 -2.52
N GLY A 149 -6.19 -29.26 -3.58
CA GLY A 149 -7.09 -28.21 -4.06
C GLY A 149 -6.97 -26.87 -3.33
N ARG A 150 -6.08 -26.73 -2.35
CA ARG A 150 -5.83 -25.45 -1.68
C ARG A 150 -4.90 -24.59 -2.54
N THR A 151 -5.13 -23.26 -2.47
CA THR A 151 -4.20 -22.26 -3.00
C THR A 151 -3.36 -21.71 -1.85
N VAL A 152 -2.07 -21.67 -2.02
CA VAL A 152 -1.12 -21.05 -1.09
C VAL A 152 -0.53 -19.80 -1.73
N PHE A 153 -0.54 -18.71 -0.99
CA PHE A 153 0.05 -17.43 -1.40
C PHE A 153 1.44 -17.30 -0.79
N LYS A 154 2.44 -17.15 -1.66
CA LYS A 154 3.85 -17.00 -1.26
C LYS A 154 4.24 -15.52 -1.34
N LEU A 155 4.78 -14.98 -0.26
CA LEU A 155 5.47 -13.70 -0.28
C LEU A 155 6.90 -13.92 -0.80
N LEU A 156 7.30 -13.16 -1.81
CA LEU A 156 8.62 -13.26 -2.43
C LEU A 156 9.36 -11.93 -2.29
N ALA A 157 10.68 -11.99 -2.27
CA ALA A 157 11.53 -10.80 -2.32
C ALA A 157 11.25 -9.97 -3.57
N GLY A 158 11.38 -8.65 -3.46
CA GLY A 158 11.31 -7.73 -4.59
C GLY A 158 12.46 -7.96 -5.58
N ALA A 159 12.31 -7.44 -6.79
CA ALA A 159 13.37 -7.51 -7.80
C ALA A 159 14.57 -6.60 -7.47
N ASP A 160 14.34 -5.52 -6.73
CA ASP A 160 15.41 -4.61 -6.29
C ASP A 160 16.01 -5.09 -4.95
N PRO A 161 17.25 -5.64 -4.95
CA PRO A 161 17.87 -6.15 -3.73
C PRO A 161 18.20 -5.04 -2.71
N ASN A 162 18.28 -3.76 -3.15
CA ASN A 162 18.55 -2.63 -2.28
C ASN A 162 17.27 -2.05 -1.66
N LYS A 163 16.10 -2.48 -2.12
CA LYS A 163 14.78 -1.97 -1.71
C LYS A 163 13.82 -3.06 -1.30
N ASP A 164 14.23 -4.32 -1.28
CA ASP A 164 13.35 -5.41 -0.85
C ASP A 164 12.72 -5.10 0.52
N GLN A 165 11.40 -5.21 0.56
CA GLN A 165 10.59 -4.92 1.75
C GLN A 165 9.81 -6.14 2.23
N SER A 166 10.09 -7.32 1.69
CA SER A 166 9.38 -8.55 2.05
C SER A 166 9.47 -8.86 3.54
N TYR A 167 10.57 -8.52 4.21
CA TYR A 167 10.73 -8.75 5.63
C TYR A 167 9.74 -7.96 6.50
N PHE A 168 9.32 -6.77 6.06
CA PHE A 168 8.29 -5.98 6.76
C PHE A 168 6.89 -6.63 6.70
N LEU A 169 6.70 -7.56 5.77
CA LEU A 169 5.44 -8.27 5.51
C LEU A 169 5.47 -9.73 5.99
N CYS A 170 6.52 -10.15 6.71
CA CYS A 170 6.74 -11.53 7.14
C CYS A 170 5.64 -12.09 8.06
N GLN A 171 4.83 -11.23 8.66
CA GLN A 171 3.73 -11.61 9.56
C GLN A 171 2.35 -11.60 8.89
N LEU A 172 2.27 -11.39 7.58
CA LEU A 172 1.00 -11.45 6.87
C LEU A 172 0.47 -12.88 6.81
N SER A 173 -0.82 -13.03 7.11
CA SER A 173 -1.53 -14.31 6.98
C SER A 173 -1.81 -14.65 5.51
N GLN A 174 -2.17 -15.92 5.25
CA GLN A 174 -2.61 -16.36 3.92
C GLN A 174 -3.83 -15.59 3.42
N GLU A 175 -4.75 -15.27 4.32
CA GLU A 175 -5.93 -14.48 3.99
C GLU A 175 -5.55 -13.05 3.58
N GLN A 176 -4.67 -12.39 4.31
CA GLN A 176 -4.17 -11.06 3.98
C GLN A 176 -3.42 -11.05 2.65
N LEU A 177 -2.54 -12.03 2.42
CA LEU A 177 -1.80 -12.18 1.16
C LEU A 177 -2.71 -12.44 -0.03
N ARG A 178 -3.82 -13.16 0.15
CA ARG A 178 -4.80 -13.41 -0.90
C ARG A 178 -5.29 -12.11 -1.54
N TYR A 179 -5.59 -11.10 -0.71
CA TYR A 179 -6.07 -9.81 -1.18
C TYR A 179 -4.98 -8.83 -1.60
N ALA A 180 -3.71 -9.10 -1.27
CA ALA A 180 -2.62 -8.16 -1.48
C ALA A 180 -2.11 -8.15 -2.93
N LEU A 181 -1.86 -6.93 -3.47
CA LEU A 181 -1.15 -6.71 -4.72
C LEU A 181 0.06 -5.79 -4.49
N PHE A 182 1.16 -6.09 -5.18
CA PHE A 182 2.42 -5.36 -5.10
C PHE A 182 2.88 -4.94 -6.50
N PRO A 183 2.26 -3.90 -7.10
CA PRO A 183 2.44 -3.58 -8.52
C PRO A 183 3.86 -3.19 -8.94
N ILE A 184 4.70 -2.75 -8.00
CA ILE A 184 6.08 -2.33 -8.26
C ILE A 184 7.13 -3.37 -7.86
N GLY A 185 6.70 -4.56 -7.43
CA GLY A 185 7.60 -5.60 -6.91
C GLY A 185 8.64 -6.11 -7.89
N ASP A 186 8.36 -6.03 -9.18
CA ASP A 186 9.27 -6.43 -10.27
C ASP A 186 10.13 -5.28 -10.81
N LEU A 187 10.02 -4.07 -10.24
CA LEU A 187 10.74 -2.88 -10.70
C LEU A 187 11.89 -2.52 -9.77
N LEU A 188 12.96 -1.99 -10.38
CA LEU A 188 14.02 -1.34 -9.64
C LEU A 188 13.62 0.10 -9.25
N LYS A 189 14.14 0.61 -8.14
CA LYS A 189 13.83 1.98 -7.67
C LYS A 189 14.10 3.07 -8.72
N PRO A 190 15.20 3.04 -9.50
CA PRO A 190 15.41 4.00 -10.58
C PRO A 190 14.31 3.95 -11.65
N GLU A 191 13.77 2.77 -11.96
CA GLU A 191 12.68 2.61 -12.93
C GLU A 191 11.39 3.23 -12.40
N VAL A 192 11.06 3.00 -11.12
CA VAL A 192 9.90 3.64 -10.48
C VAL A 192 10.01 5.17 -10.56
N ARG A 193 11.20 5.74 -10.29
CA ARG A 193 11.40 7.18 -10.41
C ARG A 193 11.30 7.68 -11.86
N ARG A 194 11.82 6.91 -12.83
CA ARG A 194 11.69 7.22 -14.26
C ARG A 194 10.22 7.26 -14.68
N ILE A 195 9.45 6.22 -14.32
CA ILE A 195 8.01 6.17 -14.62
C ILE A 195 7.29 7.37 -14.01
N ALA A 196 7.56 7.69 -12.75
CA ALA A 196 6.94 8.84 -12.09
C ALA A 196 7.22 10.16 -12.83
N ALA A 197 8.45 10.36 -13.30
CA ALA A 197 8.85 11.55 -14.05
C ALA A 197 8.19 11.59 -15.44
N GLU A 198 8.21 10.49 -16.20
CA GLU A 198 7.62 10.39 -17.52
C GLU A 198 6.10 10.61 -17.50
N GLN A 199 5.43 10.17 -16.44
CA GLN A 199 3.99 10.33 -16.26
C GLN A 199 3.60 11.69 -15.65
N GLY A 200 4.57 12.52 -15.30
CA GLY A 200 4.34 13.84 -14.69
C GLY A 200 3.65 13.74 -13.33
N LEU A 201 3.97 12.70 -12.54
CA LEU A 201 3.42 12.56 -11.20
C LEU A 201 4.08 13.59 -10.26
N ALA A 202 3.26 14.28 -9.47
CA ALA A 202 3.73 15.31 -8.53
C ALA A 202 4.78 14.78 -7.54
N THR A 203 4.77 13.47 -7.30
CA THR A 203 5.68 12.78 -6.37
C THR A 203 7.04 12.42 -6.94
N ALA A 204 7.30 12.63 -8.25
CA ALA A 204 8.52 12.17 -8.93
C ALA A 204 9.83 12.65 -8.26
N LYS A 205 9.84 13.87 -7.73
CA LYS A 205 11.00 14.48 -7.05
C LYS A 205 10.97 14.36 -5.53
N ARG A 206 9.93 13.76 -4.95
CA ARG A 206 9.87 13.56 -3.50
C ARG A 206 10.96 12.60 -3.03
N LYS A 207 11.56 12.93 -1.89
CA LYS A 207 12.46 12.00 -1.18
C LYS A 207 11.67 10.79 -0.69
N ASP A 208 12.33 9.66 -0.55
CA ASP A 208 11.72 8.49 0.07
C ASP A 208 11.34 8.80 1.52
N SER A 209 10.21 8.28 1.98
CA SER A 209 9.83 8.41 3.38
C SER A 209 10.88 7.71 4.24
N GLN A 210 11.37 8.42 5.24
CA GLN A 210 12.28 7.90 6.25
C GLN A 210 11.67 8.20 7.61
N GLY A 211 11.41 7.17 8.40
CA GLY A 211 10.86 7.34 9.75
C GLY A 211 9.57 6.56 10.01
N ILE A 212 9.27 6.44 11.27
CA ILE A 212 8.07 5.80 11.81
C ILE A 212 7.00 6.87 11.96
N CYS A 213 5.74 6.56 11.62
CA CYS A 213 4.65 7.53 11.53
C CYS A 213 4.44 8.44 12.76
N PHE A 214 4.80 8.00 13.97
CA PHE A 214 4.59 8.76 15.22
C PHE A 214 5.90 9.32 15.83
N VAL A 215 7.06 9.00 15.26
CA VAL A 215 8.37 9.51 15.76
C VAL A 215 8.76 10.81 15.05
N GLY A 216 8.08 11.13 13.95
CA GLY A 216 8.39 12.31 13.14
C GLY A 216 9.60 12.09 12.21
N LYS A 217 10.02 13.18 11.58
CA LYS A 217 11.18 13.22 10.69
C LYS A 217 12.40 13.71 11.43
#